data_ed2f0ee39717b1768d55bf9401bc1585
#
_entry.id   ed2f0ee39717b1768d55bf9401bc1585
#
_cell.length_a   1.000
_cell.length_b   1.000
_cell.length_c   1.000
_cell.angle_alpha   90.00
_cell.angle_beta   90.00
_cell.angle_gamma   90.00
#
_symmetry.space_group_name_H-M   'P 1'
#
loop_
_entity.id
_entity.type
_entity.pdbx_description
1 polymer ?
#
loop_
_entity_poly.entity_id
_entity_poly.type
_entity_poly.pdbx_seq_one_letter_code
_entity_poly.pdbx_strand_id
1 'polypeptide(L)'
;MCFWYYFFGILGIIIVLLIIFGYPRKKNVRTSNFEGIDDPAVAKAFERMTNFLPFKLLRRKIISQLKKITPQGTLVDLGCGSGNLIVEIAEKIPTLNLIGLDISSEILEFAKKRAVDKKMEQKMEFKVGNAEEMPFEDNSIDILISSLSLHHWINPVNVFKEIYKVLKPDGTFLIFDFRRDSRKFFYGFITFVTKIIVPKALKKVKEPLGSLLSSYTPEEVLQFCSQASLQDIKITPFLAWMFISGKKR
;
A
#
# COMPACT_ATOMS: atom_id res chain seq x y z
N MET A 1 26.59 -12.19 37.68
CA MET A 1 25.13 -12.24 37.35
C MET A 1 24.77 -11.60 36.01
N CYS A 2 25.29 -10.42 35.64
CA CYS A 2 24.93 -9.76 34.33
C CYS A 2 25.22 -10.57 33.06
N PHE A 3 26.28 -11.37 33.00
CA PHE A 3 26.67 -12.14 31.80
C PHE A 3 25.53 -13.09 31.31
N TRP A 4 24.88 -13.80 32.22
CA TRP A 4 23.79 -14.73 31.88
C TRP A 4 22.55 -14.04 31.33
N TYR A 5 22.21 -12.82 31.80
CA TYR A 5 21.10 -12.04 31.23
C TYR A 5 21.37 -11.61 29.78
N TYR A 6 22.60 -11.15 29.49
CA TYR A 6 22.99 -10.83 28.12
C TYR A 6 23.01 -12.07 27.22
N PHE A 7 23.55 -13.19 27.73
CA PHE A 7 23.60 -14.45 26.97
C PHE A 7 22.19 -14.94 26.62
N PHE A 8 21.27 -15.04 27.57
CA PHE A 8 19.89 -15.45 27.29
C PHE A 8 19.15 -14.42 26.46
N GLY A 9 19.39 -13.13 26.59
CA GLY A 9 18.84 -12.08 25.75
C GLY A 9 19.26 -12.25 24.28
N ILE A 10 20.56 -12.43 24.03
CA ILE A 10 21.10 -12.67 22.69
C ILE A 10 20.57 -13.98 22.10
N LEU A 11 20.57 -15.06 22.87
CA LEU A 11 20.01 -16.34 22.45
C LEU A 11 18.54 -16.22 22.08
N GLY A 12 17.75 -15.51 22.88
CA GLY A 12 16.34 -15.22 22.59
C GLY A 12 16.16 -14.46 21.27
N ILE A 13 16.98 -13.43 21.03
CA ILE A 13 16.97 -12.70 19.76
C ILE A 13 17.33 -13.61 18.59
N ILE A 14 18.35 -14.45 18.72
CA ILE A 14 18.77 -15.41 17.67
C ILE A 14 17.63 -16.37 17.37
N ILE A 15 16.98 -16.94 18.40
CA ILE A 15 15.83 -17.85 18.22
C ILE A 15 14.69 -17.13 17.50
N VAL A 16 14.34 -15.91 17.88
CA VAL A 16 13.31 -15.11 17.21
C VAL A 16 13.68 -14.87 15.74
N LEU A 17 14.92 -14.52 15.45
CA LEU A 17 15.40 -14.33 14.08
C LEU A 17 15.35 -15.63 13.29
N LEU A 18 15.74 -16.76 13.86
CA LEU A 18 15.62 -18.08 13.22
C LEU A 18 14.16 -18.46 12.95
N ILE A 19 13.24 -18.16 13.87
CA ILE A 19 11.82 -18.36 13.64
C ILE A 19 11.32 -17.49 12.48
N ILE A 20 11.65 -16.22 12.46
CA ILE A 20 11.18 -15.28 11.43
C ILE A 20 11.80 -15.61 10.06
N PHE A 21 13.11 -15.81 10.00
CA PHE A 21 13.87 -15.97 8.75
C PHE A 21 14.10 -17.42 8.34
N GLY A 22 14.08 -18.39 9.26
CA GLY A 22 14.25 -19.80 9.00
C GLY A 22 13.02 -20.48 8.38
N TYR A 23 11.81 -19.94 8.61
CA TYR A 23 10.61 -20.52 7.99
C TYR A 23 10.61 -20.35 6.47
N PRO A 24 10.28 -21.42 5.71
CA PRO A 24 10.24 -21.36 4.25
C PRO A 24 9.17 -20.38 3.76
N ARG A 25 9.36 -19.89 2.53
CA ARG A 25 8.34 -19.08 1.82
C ARG A 25 7.16 -19.98 1.46
N LYS A 26 5.97 -19.37 1.46
CA LYS A 26 4.75 -20.08 1.09
C LYS A 26 4.48 -19.86 -0.40
N LYS A 27 4.35 -20.96 -1.15
CA LYS A 27 3.89 -20.93 -2.53
C LYS A 27 2.37 -21.11 -2.52
N ASN A 28 1.61 -20.03 -2.59
CA ASN A 28 0.16 -20.06 -2.69
C ASN A 28 -0.28 -19.64 -4.09
N VAL A 29 -1.35 -20.27 -4.58
CA VAL A 29 -2.10 -19.72 -5.72
C VAL A 29 -2.80 -18.45 -5.27
N ARG A 30 -2.81 -17.43 -6.12
CA ARG A 30 -3.51 -16.18 -5.87
C ARG A 30 -5.01 -16.44 -5.80
N THR A 31 -5.65 -15.90 -4.78
CA THR A 31 -7.12 -15.91 -4.67
C THR A 31 -7.57 -14.46 -4.63
N SER A 32 -8.50 -14.08 -5.51
CA SER A 32 -9.12 -12.76 -5.43
C SER A 32 -9.81 -12.58 -4.08
N ASN A 33 -9.71 -11.39 -3.51
CA ASN A 33 -10.42 -11.03 -2.28
C ASN A 33 -11.33 -9.84 -2.55
N PHE A 34 -12.54 -9.91 -2.01
CA PHE A 34 -13.50 -8.82 -2.02
C PHE A 34 -13.40 -8.06 -0.70
N GLU A 35 -12.98 -6.81 -0.73
CA GLU A 35 -12.81 -5.99 0.48
C GLU A 35 -14.11 -5.65 1.18
N GLY A 36 -15.22 -5.57 0.44
CA GLY A 36 -16.52 -5.18 0.97
C GLY A 36 -16.57 -3.76 1.52
N ILE A 37 -15.75 -2.85 0.99
CA ILE A 37 -15.67 -1.43 1.42
C ILE A 37 -17.01 -0.70 1.20
N ASP A 38 -17.85 -1.18 0.31
CA ASP A 38 -19.22 -0.67 0.11
C ASP A 38 -20.13 -0.94 1.33
N ASP A 39 -19.77 -1.86 2.23
CA ASP A 39 -20.43 -2.01 3.53
C ASP A 39 -19.92 -0.93 4.50
N PRO A 40 -20.77 0.01 4.97
CA PRO A 40 -20.35 1.07 5.89
C PRO A 40 -19.69 0.58 7.17
N ALA A 41 -20.05 -0.61 7.66
CA ALA A 41 -19.43 -1.20 8.85
C ALA A 41 -18.01 -1.68 8.56
N VAL A 42 -17.76 -2.21 7.36
CA VAL A 42 -16.44 -2.61 6.89
C VAL A 42 -15.58 -1.36 6.67
N ALA A 43 -16.07 -0.38 5.92
CA ALA A 43 -15.37 0.90 5.68
C ALA A 43 -14.94 1.58 6.99
N LYS A 44 -15.84 1.66 7.98
CA LYS A 44 -15.55 2.21 9.31
C LYS A 44 -14.52 1.37 10.09
N ALA A 45 -14.55 0.06 9.93
CA ALA A 45 -13.58 -0.82 10.59
C ALA A 45 -12.19 -0.69 9.94
N PHE A 46 -12.10 -0.57 8.62
CA PHE A 46 -10.87 -0.25 7.90
C PHE A 46 -10.29 1.09 8.34
N GLU A 47 -11.12 2.15 8.37
CA GLU A 47 -10.72 3.47 8.80
C GLU A 47 -10.09 3.44 10.21
N ARG A 48 -10.69 2.72 11.15
CA ARG A 48 -10.13 2.55 12.49
C ARG A 48 -8.82 1.77 12.48
N MET A 49 -8.74 0.69 11.70
CA MET A 49 -7.56 -0.16 11.62
C MET A 49 -6.36 0.61 11.06
N THR A 50 -6.55 1.43 10.03
CA THR A 50 -5.47 2.22 9.42
C THR A 50 -4.90 3.29 10.34
N ASN A 51 -5.58 3.62 11.44
CA ASN A 51 -5.07 4.52 12.48
C ASN A 51 -4.18 3.83 13.53
N PHE A 52 -4.04 2.50 13.52
CA PHE A 52 -3.16 1.79 14.44
C PHE A 52 -1.68 2.01 14.15
N LEU A 53 -0.84 1.83 15.18
CA LEU A 53 0.59 2.11 15.11
C LEU A 53 1.32 1.43 13.93
N PRO A 54 1.08 0.16 13.57
CA PRO A 54 1.73 -0.47 12.41
C PRO A 54 1.50 0.30 11.10
N PHE A 55 0.26 0.74 10.85
CA PHE A 55 -0.08 1.52 9.65
C PHE A 55 0.54 2.92 9.66
N LYS A 56 0.62 3.57 10.84
CA LYS A 56 1.32 4.85 10.98
C LYS A 56 2.82 4.70 10.67
N LEU A 57 3.46 3.64 11.15
CA LEU A 57 4.86 3.36 10.85
C LEU A 57 5.07 3.06 9.35
N LEU A 58 4.13 2.33 8.74
CA LEU A 58 4.13 2.08 7.31
C LEU A 58 4.06 3.37 6.51
N ARG A 59 3.09 4.26 6.78
CA ARG A 59 2.96 5.55 6.08
C ARG A 59 4.22 6.41 6.25
N ARG A 60 4.81 6.46 7.45
CA ARG A 60 6.12 7.13 7.66
C ARG A 60 7.20 6.54 6.76
N LYS A 61 7.22 5.22 6.56
CA LYS A 61 8.18 4.56 5.67
C LYS A 61 7.94 4.93 4.21
N ILE A 62 6.68 4.94 3.74
CA ILE A 62 6.31 5.36 2.38
C ILE A 62 6.74 6.81 2.15
N ILE A 63 6.40 7.73 3.05
CA ILE A 63 6.80 9.15 2.97
C ILE A 63 8.32 9.31 2.97
N SER A 64 9.04 8.49 3.76
CA SER A 64 10.50 8.49 3.74
C SER A 64 11.08 8.05 2.39
N GLN A 65 10.47 7.10 1.69
CA GLN A 65 10.88 6.73 0.33
C GLN A 65 10.52 7.83 -0.67
N LEU A 66 9.32 8.40 -0.57
CA LEU A 66 8.88 9.51 -1.41
C LEU A 66 9.84 10.71 -1.33
N LYS A 67 10.29 11.08 -0.13
CA LYS A 67 11.25 12.19 0.06
C LYS A 67 12.59 11.97 -0.65
N LYS A 68 13.00 10.73 -0.91
CA LYS A 68 14.28 10.43 -1.57
C LYS A 68 14.28 10.78 -3.06
N ILE A 69 13.11 10.90 -3.69
CA ILE A 69 12.96 11.27 -5.10
C ILE A 69 12.78 12.78 -5.30
N THR A 70 12.94 13.58 -4.25
CA THR A 70 12.80 15.04 -4.27
C THR A 70 11.49 15.48 -4.92
N PRO A 71 10.34 15.11 -4.34
CA PRO A 71 9.03 15.19 -4.99
C PRO A 71 8.62 16.64 -5.24
N GLN A 72 8.16 16.93 -6.47
CA GLN A 72 7.64 18.21 -6.91
C GLN A 72 6.44 18.01 -7.84
N GLY A 73 5.62 19.03 -8.01
CA GLY A 73 4.49 19.03 -8.94
C GLY A 73 3.25 18.34 -8.39
N THR A 74 2.57 17.60 -9.24
CA THR A 74 1.30 16.92 -8.92
C THR A 74 1.54 15.47 -8.55
N LEU A 75 1.06 15.09 -7.36
CA LEU A 75 1.09 13.73 -6.86
C LEU A 75 -0.32 13.15 -6.80
N VAL A 76 -0.50 11.97 -7.38
CA VAL A 76 -1.73 11.16 -7.27
C VAL A 76 -1.50 10.02 -6.28
N ASP A 77 -2.40 9.87 -5.30
CA ASP A 77 -2.51 8.68 -4.44
C ASP A 77 -3.61 7.77 -4.99
N LEU A 78 -3.21 6.69 -5.67
CA LEU A 78 -4.09 5.75 -6.37
C LEU A 78 -4.60 4.67 -5.40
N GLY A 79 -5.91 4.62 -5.19
CA GLY A 79 -6.52 3.84 -4.12
C GLY A 79 -6.26 4.49 -2.77
N CYS A 80 -6.55 5.80 -2.65
CA CYS A 80 -6.21 6.60 -1.48
C CYS A 80 -7.02 6.25 -0.22
N GLY A 81 -8.10 5.48 -0.38
CA GLY A 81 -8.97 5.06 0.71
C GLY A 81 -9.47 6.24 1.54
N SER A 82 -9.41 6.13 2.85
CA SER A 82 -9.82 7.18 3.80
C SER A 82 -8.84 8.35 3.93
N GLY A 83 -7.89 8.52 2.99
CA GLY A 83 -7.01 9.68 2.88
C GLY A 83 -5.90 9.79 3.93
N ASN A 84 -5.63 8.74 4.72
CA ASN A 84 -4.60 8.79 5.76
C ASN A 84 -3.21 9.12 5.22
N LEU A 85 -2.80 8.50 4.11
CA LEU A 85 -1.48 8.69 3.53
C LEU A 85 -1.35 10.07 2.89
N ILE A 86 -2.31 10.45 2.03
CA ILE A 86 -2.26 11.71 1.29
C ILE A 86 -2.28 12.93 2.22
N VAL A 87 -3.06 12.89 3.31
CA VAL A 87 -3.08 13.97 4.32
C VAL A 87 -1.75 14.06 5.07
N GLU A 88 -1.15 12.93 5.46
CA GLU A 88 0.20 12.93 6.06
C GLU A 88 1.27 13.44 5.08
N ILE A 89 1.12 13.20 3.77
CA ILE A 89 2.01 13.77 2.74
C ILE A 89 1.84 15.28 2.68
N ALA A 90 0.62 15.81 2.67
CA ALA A 90 0.35 17.24 2.70
C ALA A 90 1.03 17.95 3.89
N GLU A 91 0.99 17.33 5.07
CA GLU A 91 1.65 17.83 6.27
C GLU A 91 3.19 17.84 6.15
N LYS A 92 3.77 16.85 5.47
CA LYS A 92 5.23 16.62 5.43
C LYS A 92 5.92 17.19 4.20
N ILE A 93 5.18 17.42 3.11
CA ILE A 93 5.66 17.91 1.81
C ILE A 93 4.62 18.91 1.26
N PRO A 94 4.50 20.09 1.86
CA PRO A 94 3.42 21.05 1.58
C PRO A 94 3.49 21.69 0.19
N THR A 95 4.56 21.44 -0.57
CA THR A 95 4.80 22.00 -1.92
C THR A 95 4.12 21.19 -3.04
N LEU A 96 3.55 20.02 -2.72
CA LEU A 96 2.89 19.17 -3.69
C LEU A 96 1.43 19.56 -3.91
N ASN A 97 0.98 19.48 -5.16
CA ASN A 97 -0.44 19.43 -5.50
C ASN A 97 -0.91 17.98 -5.36
N LEU A 98 -1.91 17.73 -4.54
CA LEU A 98 -2.28 16.37 -4.15
C LEU A 98 -3.65 16.00 -4.71
N ILE A 99 -3.75 14.81 -5.31
CA ILE A 99 -5.01 14.24 -5.79
C ILE A 99 -5.16 12.83 -5.23
N GLY A 100 -6.23 12.57 -4.48
CA GLY A 100 -6.62 11.23 -4.05
C GLY A 100 -7.59 10.65 -5.05
N LEU A 101 -7.30 9.46 -5.60
CA LEU A 101 -8.19 8.71 -6.48
C LEU A 101 -8.59 7.41 -5.80
N ASP A 102 -9.88 7.14 -5.72
CA ASP A 102 -10.42 5.86 -5.24
C ASP A 102 -11.68 5.49 -6.01
N ILE A 103 -11.97 4.20 -6.09
CA ILE A 103 -13.17 3.70 -6.79
C ILE A 103 -14.43 3.88 -5.93
N SER A 104 -14.30 3.91 -4.60
CA SER A 104 -15.42 4.01 -3.66
C SER A 104 -15.66 5.45 -3.25
N SER A 105 -16.82 5.97 -3.62
CA SER A 105 -17.31 7.29 -3.16
C SER A 105 -17.46 7.32 -1.64
N GLU A 106 -17.88 6.22 -1.03
CA GLU A 106 -18.13 6.08 0.40
C GLU A 106 -16.85 6.27 1.22
N ILE A 107 -15.74 5.66 0.78
CA ILE A 107 -14.46 5.79 1.48
C ILE A 107 -13.86 7.19 1.28
N LEU A 108 -14.11 7.83 0.15
CA LEU A 108 -13.65 9.20 -0.11
C LEU A 108 -14.33 10.24 0.79
N GLU A 109 -15.53 9.99 1.30
CA GLU A 109 -16.16 10.88 2.28
C GLU A 109 -15.34 10.91 3.59
N PHE A 110 -14.74 9.81 4.02
CA PHE A 110 -13.80 9.81 5.14
C PHE A 110 -12.53 10.61 4.82
N ALA A 111 -12.03 10.52 3.58
CA ALA A 111 -10.86 11.27 3.14
C ALA A 111 -11.12 12.78 3.13
N LYS A 112 -12.23 13.22 2.55
CA LYS A 112 -12.67 14.63 2.54
C LYS A 112 -12.83 15.16 3.96
N LYS A 113 -13.55 14.44 4.82
CA LYS A 113 -13.71 14.81 6.22
C LYS A 113 -12.36 14.95 6.93
N ARG A 114 -11.44 14.03 6.71
CA ARG A 114 -10.08 14.08 7.28
C ARG A 114 -9.32 15.32 6.83
N ALA A 115 -9.42 15.68 5.54
CA ALA A 115 -8.81 16.88 5.00
C ALA A 115 -9.34 18.15 5.69
N VAL A 116 -10.66 18.24 5.90
CA VAL A 116 -11.31 19.34 6.63
C VAL A 116 -10.86 19.37 8.09
N ASP A 117 -10.91 18.23 8.80
CA ASP A 117 -10.50 18.13 10.21
C ASP A 117 -9.03 18.57 10.42
N LYS A 118 -8.20 18.44 9.37
CA LYS A 118 -6.79 18.83 9.33
C LYS A 118 -6.55 20.21 8.71
N LYS A 119 -7.60 20.91 8.25
CA LYS A 119 -7.53 22.21 7.54
C LYS A 119 -6.64 22.16 6.30
N MET A 120 -6.76 21.06 5.55
CA MET A 120 -5.97 20.76 4.34
C MET A 120 -6.82 20.65 3.08
N GLU A 121 -8.13 20.92 3.14
CA GLU A 121 -9.09 20.78 2.05
C GLU A 121 -8.72 21.61 0.82
N GLN A 122 -8.02 22.72 0.99
CA GLN A 122 -7.57 23.58 -0.11
C GLN A 122 -6.27 23.05 -0.79
N LYS A 123 -5.64 22.03 -0.22
CA LYS A 123 -4.34 21.50 -0.70
C LYS A 123 -4.48 20.19 -1.47
N MET A 124 -5.67 19.62 -1.51
CA MET A 124 -5.89 18.34 -2.14
C MET A 124 -7.28 18.23 -2.75
N GLU A 125 -7.35 17.46 -3.83
CA GLU A 125 -8.58 17.08 -4.51
C GLU A 125 -8.85 15.59 -4.31
N PHE A 126 -10.13 15.19 -4.23
CA PHE A 126 -10.52 13.79 -4.20
C PHE A 126 -11.44 13.48 -5.38
N LYS A 127 -11.08 12.47 -6.16
CA LYS A 127 -11.81 12.01 -7.35
C LYS A 127 -12.25 10.56 -7.21
N VAL A 128 -13.49 10.29 -7.60
CA VAL A 128 -13.93 8.91 -7.81
C VAL A 128 -13.44 8.45 -9.18
N GLY A 129 -12.80 7.29 -9.24
CA GLY A 129 -12.33 6.75 -10.52
C GLY A 129 -11.70 5.37 -10.40
N ASN A 130 -11.64 4.69 -11.56
CA ASN A 130 -11.05 3.36 -11.67
C ASN A 130 -9.56 3.48 -12.01
N ALA A 131 -8.74 2.68 -11.37
CA ALA A 131 -7.30 2.59 -11.65
C ALA A 131 -6.99 2.10 -13.08
N GLU A 132 -7.90 1.31 -13.68
CA GLU A 132 -7.76 0.80 -15.06
C GLU A 132 -8.11 1.84 -16.13
N GLU A 133 -8.75 2.97 -15.75
CA GLU A 133 -9.13 4.08 -16.61
C GLU A 133 -9.11 5.36 -15.77
N MET A 134 -7.92 5.94 -15.59
CA MET A 134 -7.75 7.08 -14.70
C MET A 134 -8.27 8.37 -15.34
N PRO A 135 -9.02 9.22 -14.60
CA PRO A 135 -9.59 10.47 -15.12
C PRO A 135 -8.53 11.60 -15.16
N PHE A 136 -7.40 11.33 -15.79
CA PHE A 136 -6.30 12.27 -15.97
C PHE A 136 -5.87 12.35 -17.44
N GLU A 137 -5.39 13.51 -17.84
CA GLU A 137 -4.80 13.68 -19.16
C GLU A 137 -3.46 12.93 -19.27
N ASP A 138 -3.08 12.58 -20.48
CA ASP A 138 -1.78 11.98 -20.75
C ASP A 138 -0.67 12.96 -20.36
N ASN A 139 0.40 12.42 -19.76
CA ASN A 139 1.57 13.23 -19.35
C ASN A 139 1.24 14.40 -18.41
N SER A 140 0.28 14.23 -17.50
CA SER A 140 -0.15 15.30 -16.58
C SER A 140 0.37 15.15 -15.15
N ILE A 141 0.80 13.95 -14.75
CA ILE A 141 1.15 13.61 -13.37
C ILE A 141 2.66 13.48 -13.21
N ASP A 142 3.23 14.15 -12.20
CA ASP A 142 4.65 14.09 -11.88
C ASP A 142 4.99 12.84 -11.06
N ILE A 143 4.11 12.51 -10.11
CA ILE A 143 4.32 11.40 -9.17
C ILE A 143 3.01 10.63 -8.95
N LEU A 144 3.07 9.31 -9.05
CA LEU A 144 1.96 8.45 -8.67
C LEU A 144 2.41 7.55 -7.52
N ILE A 145 1.63 7.53 -6.44
CA ILE A 145 1.81 6.57 -5.36
C ILE A 145 0.60 5.66 -5.24
N SER A 146 0.80 4.48 -4.66
CA SER A 146 -0.30 3.59 -4.27
C SER A 146 0.12 2.78 -3.05
N SER A 147 -0.79 2.57 -2.12
CA SER A 147 -0.51 1.84 -0.88
C SER A 147 -1.62 0.86 -0.55
N LEU A 148 -1.28 -0.43 -0.52
CA LEU A 148 -2.22 -1.52 -0.19
C LEU A 148 -3.46 -1.55 -1.10
N SER A 149 -3.26 -1.28 -2.40
CA SER A 149 -4.32 -1.28 -3.41
C SER A 149 -4.03 -2.23 -4.59
N LEU A 150 -2.74 -2.46 -4.93
CA LEU A 150 -2.32 -3.32 -6.05
C LEU A 150 -2.97 -4.71 -6.02
N HIS A 151 -3.13 -5.32 -4.85
CA HIS A 151 -3.70 -6.65 -4.71
C HIS A 151 -5.20 -6.73 -5.07
N HIS A 152 -5.89 -5.59 -5.20
CA HIS A 152 -7.27 -5.48 -5.66
C HIS A 152 -7.40 -5.26 -7.17
N TRP A 153 -6.32 -4.88 -7.87
CA TRP A 153 -6.39 -4.63 -9.30
C TRP A 153 -6.73 -5.92 -10.04
N ILE A 154 -7.84 -5.89 -10.80
CA ILE A 154 -8.32 -7.04 -11.56
C ILE A 154 -7.38 -7.28 -12.74
N ASN A 155 -7.03 -6.21 -13.46
CA ASN A 155 -6.09 -6.24 -14.56
C ASN A 155 -4.88 -5.34 -14.30
N PRO A 156 -3.89 -5.81 -13.53
CA PRO A 156 -2.75 -4.97 -13.15
C PRO A 156 -1.92 -4.48 -14.34
N VAL A 157 -1.89 -5.22 -15.45
CA VAL A 157 -1.20 -4.76 -16.68
C VAL A 157 -1.85 -3.48 -17.22
N ASN A 158 -3.19 -3.43 -17.24
CA ASN A 158 -3.89 -2.21 -17.68
C ASN A 158 -3.63 -1.04 -16.72
N VAL A 159 -3.64 -1.29 -15.41
CA VAL A 159 -3.31 -0.22 -14.45
C VAL A 159 -1.88 0.29 -14.65
N PHE A 160 -0.90 -0.59 -14.86
CA PHE A 160 0.47 -0.15 -15.15
C PHE A 160 0.59 0.60 -16.49
N LYS A 161 -0.24 0.26 -17.52
CA LYS A 161 -0.33 1.03 -18.76
C LYS A 161 -0.93 2.42 -18.51
N GLU A 162 -2.00 2.52 -17.72
CA GLU A 162 -2.56 3.81 -17.32
C GLU A 162 -1.57 4.64 -16.50
N ILE A 163 -0.82 4.04 -15.58
CA ILE A 163 0.26 4.72 -14.86
C ILE A 163 1.29 5.28 -15.86
N TYR A 164 1.71 4.50 -16.86
CA TYR A 164 2.63 4.98 -17.90
C TYR A 164 2.01 6.13 -18.70
N LYS A 165 0.76 6.03 -19.08
CA LYS A 165 0.04 7.02 -19.89
C LYS A 165 -0.04 8.38 -19.18
N VAL A 166 -0.49 8.41 -17.91
CA VAL A 166 -0.73 9.64 -17.17
C VAL A 166 0.55 10.29 -16.62
N LEU A 167 1.61 9.52 -16.37
CA LEU A 167 2.89 10.08 -15.93
C LEU A 167 3.52 10.95 -17.01
N LYS A 168 4.07 12.08 -16.61
CA LYS A 168 4.95 12.91 -17.46
C LYS A 168 6.23 12.16 -17.82
N PRO A 169 6.95 12.57 -18.90
CA PRO A 169 8.33 12.14 -19.07
C PRO A 169 9.14 12.42 -17.80
N ASP A 170 9.96 11.45 -17.39
CA ASP A 170 10.69 11.41 -16.10
C ASP A 170 9.81 11.35 -14.84
N GLY A 171 8.49 11.31 -15.00
CA GLY A 171 7.56 11.07 -13.90
C GLY A 171 7.80 9.72 -13.23
N THR A 172 7.58 9.65 -11.93
CA THR A 172 7.90 8.48 -11.11
C THR A 172 6.67 7.88 -10.46
N PHE A 173 6.70 6.56 -10.22
CA PHE A 173 5.71 5.93 -9.36
C PHE A 173 6.35 5.19 -8.19
N LEU A 174 5.62 5.07 -7.08
CA LEU A 174 5.99 4.34 -5.88
C LEU A 174 4.78 3.58 -5.35
N ILE A 175 4.82 2.27 -5.42
CA ILE A 175 3.75 1.40 -4.93
C ILE A 175 4.26 0.60 -3.74
N PHE A 176 3.42 0.48 -2.72
CA PHE A 176 3.65 -0.39 -1.58
C PHE A 176 2.51 -1.41 -1.48
N ASP A 177 2.85 -2.70 -1.38
CA ASP A 177 1.83 -3.74 -1.18
C ASP A 177 2.39 -4.97 -0.48
N PHE A 178 1.48 -5.85 -0.05
CA PHE A 178 1.84 -7.19 0.40
C PHE A 178 2.47 -8.01 -0.72
N ARG A 179 3.16 -9.08 -0.32
CA ARG A 179 3.69 -10.09 -1.25
C ARG A 179 3.21 -11.49 -0.86
N ARG A 180 2.57 -12.20 -1.80
CA ARG A 180 1.98 -13.52 -1.56
C ARG A 180 3.03 -14.61 -1.25
N ASP A 181 4.23 -14.50 -1.74
CA ASP A 181 5.33 -15.42 -1.49
C ASP A 181 6.04 -15.16 -0.15
N SER A 182 5.37 -14.50 0.80
CA SER A 182 5.91 -14.25 2.13
C SER A 182 6.15 -15.54 2.92
N ARG A 183 6.93 -15.47 4.00
CA ARG A 183 7.26 -16.65 4.82
C ARG A 183 6.04 -17.17 5.56
N LYS A 184 5.98 -18.50 5.78
CA LYS A 184 4.89 -19.18 6.50
C LYS A 184 4.61 -18.57 7.88
N PHE A 185 5.64 -18.07 8.54
CA PHE A 185 5.51 -17.38 9.83
C PHE A 185 4.52 -16.19 9.72
N PHE A 186 4.65 -15.35 8.69
CA PHE A 186 3.76 -14.21 8.50
C PHE A 186 2.33 -14.62 8.15
N TYR A 187 2.16 -15.71 7.40
CA TYR A 187 0.85 -16.28 7.17
C TYR A 187 0.18 -16.70 8.48
N GLY A 188 0.91 -17.39 9.37
CA GLY A 188 0.43 -17.75 10.69
C GLY A 188 0.04 -16.53 11.53
N PHE A 189 0.92 -15.54 11.58
CA PHE A 189 0.69 -14.28 12.30
C PHE A 189 -0.54 -13.53 11.76
N ILE A 190 -0.62 -13.32 10.45
CA ILE A 190 -1.75 -12.61 9.82
C ILE A 190 -3.05 -13.39 9.99
N THR A 191 -3.01 -14.73 9.91
CA THR A 191 -4.19 -15.58 10.18
C THR A 191 -4.67 -15.40 11.62
N PHE A 192 -3.76 -15.37 12.59
CA PHE A 192 -4.08 -15.11 14.00
C PHE A 192 -4.72 -13.72 14.16
N VAL A 193 -4.11 -12.68 13.58
CA VAL A 193 -4.65 -11.30 13.61
C VAL A 193 -6.07 -11.28 13.03
N THR A 194 -6.26 -11.88 11.84
CA THR A 194 -7.58 -11.93 11.17
C THR A 194 -8.64 -12.64 12.00
N LYS A 195 -8.30 -13.76 12.62
CA LYS A 195 -9.28 -14.57 13.38
C LYS A 195 -9.58 -14.01 14.76
N ILE A 196 -8.59 -13.45 15.42
CA ILE A 196 -8.68 -13.12 16.87
C ILE A 196 -8.80 -11.62 17.10
N ILE A 197 -7.93 -10.81 16.48
CA ILE A 197 -7.71 -9.41 16.87
C ILE A 197 -8.66 -8.44 16.18
N VAL A 198 -8.88 -8.59 14.85
CA VAL A 198 -9.65 -7.62 14.08
C VAL A 198 -11.14 -7.61 14.40
N PRO A 199 -11.84 -6.48 14.20
CA PRO A 199 -13.29 -6.39 14.39
C PRO A 199 -14.08 -7.38 13.55
N LYS A 200 -15.29 -7.73 14.00
CA LYS A 200 -16.17 -8.71 13.32
C LYS A 200 -16.43 -8.36 11.84
N ALA A 201 -16.56 -7.07 11.52
CA ALA A 201 -16.76 -6.63 10.13
C ALA A 201 -15.60 -7.05 9.22
N LEU A 202 -14.35 -6.85 9.65
CA LEU A 202 -13.16 -7.26 8.89
C LEU A 202 -12.97 -8.79 8.85
N LYS A 203 -13.44 -9.51 9.88
CA LYS A 203 -13.42 -10.99 9.85
C LYS A 203 -14.35 -11.55 8.76
N LYS A 204 -15.50 -10.93 8.52
CA LYS A 204 -16.44 -11.33 7.45
C LYS A 204 -15.77 -11.30 6.07
N VAL A 205 -14.97 -10.30 5.79
CA VAL A 205 -14.24 -10.12 4.53
C VAL A 205 -12.81 -10.71 4.58
N LYS A 206 -12.49 -11.44 5.67
CA LYS A 206 -11.20 -12.13 5.90
C LYS A 206 -9.98 -11.22 5.91
N GLU A 207 -10.15 -9.93 6.20
CA GLU A 207 -9.01 -8.99 6.27
C GLU A 207 -8.25 -9.09 7.61
N PRO A 208 -6.90 -8.93 7.60
CA PRO A 208 -6.02 -8.67 6.43
C PRO A 208 -5.45 -9.93 5.72
N LEU A 209 -5.93 -11.13 6.04
CA LEU A 209 -5.45 -12.36 5.38
C LEU A 209 -5.84 -12.40 3.90
N GLY A 210 -7.02 -11.89 3.57
CA GLY A 210 -7.52 -11.79 2.20
C GLY A 210 -6.57 -10.97 1.33
N SER A 211 -6.16 -9.79 1.78
CA SER A 211 -5.20 -8.92 1.10
C SER A 211 -3.85 -9.65 0.87
N LEU A 212 -3.35 -10.41 1.85
CA LEU A 212 -2.12 -11.18 1.66
C LEU A 212 -2.28 -12.31 0.62
N LEU A 213 -3.43 -13.00 0.58
CA LEU A 213 -3.70 -14.08 -0.36
C LEU A 213 -3.96 -13.58 -1.79
N SER A 214 -4.50 -12.36 -1.94
CA SER A 214 -4.76 -11.74 -3.25
C SER A 214 -3.55 -10.96 -3.78
N SER A 215 -2.51 -10.74 -2.98
CA SER A 215 -1.33 -9.99 -3.40
C SER A 215 -0.50 -10.74 -4.47
N TYR A 216 0.33 -9.98 -5.16
CA TYR A 216 1.21 -10.51 -6.21
C TYR A 216 2.61 -10.82 -5.69
N THR A 217 3.37 -11.65 -6.41
CA THR A 217 4.78 -11.86 -6.14
C THR A 217 5.63 -10.80 -6.84
N PRO A 218 6.88 -10.55 -6.41
CA PRO A 218 7.78 -9.64 -7.11
C PRO A 218 7.96 -9.97 -8.59
N GLU A 219 8.01 -11.26 -8.92
CA GLU A 219 8.19 -11.75 -10.29
C GLU A 219 6.96 -11.43 -11.16
N GLU A 220 5.75 -11.65 -10.65
CA GLU A 220 4.50 -11.29 -11.33
C GLU A 220 4.44 -9.78 -11.59
N VAL A 221 4.77 -8.96 -10.59
CA VAL A 221 4.76 -7.49 -10.74
C VAL A 221 5.79 -7.04 -11.78
N LEU A 222 6.98 -7.64 -11.80
CA LEU A 222 7.98 -7.32 -12.82
C LEU A 222 7.46 -7.61 -14.24
N GLN A 223 6.75 -8.73 -14.42
CA GLN A 223 6.11 -9.08 -15.70
C GLN A 223 5.04 -8.04 -16.10
N PHE A 224 4.20 -7.58 -15.16
CA PHE A 224 3.20 -6.55 -15.44
C PHE A 224 3.83 -5.23 -15.88
N CYS A 225 4.86 -4.78 -15.17
CA CYS A 225 5.59 -3.56 -15.52
C CYS A 225 6.24 -3.65 -16.91
N SER A 226 6.84 -4.80 -17.24
CA SER A 226 7.47 -4.99 -18.56
C SER A 226 6.46 -4.94 -19.71
N GLN A 227 5.24 -5.45 -19.51
CA GLN A 227 4.15 -5.39 -20.49
C GLN A 227 3.55 -3.99 -20.64
N ALA A 228 3.78 -3.11 -19.68
CA ALA A 228 3.32 -1.72 -19.67
C ALA A 228 4.39 -0.71 -20.15
N SER A 229 5.51 -1.18 -20.69
CA SER A 229 6.63 -0.32 -21.16
C SER A 229 7.26 0.57 -20.08
N LEU A 230 6.99 0.31 -18.81
CA LEU A 230 7.63 1.01 -17.69
C LEU A 230 9.10 0.59 -17.56
N GLN A 231 9.96 1.55 -17.25
CA GLN A 231 11.41 1.35 -17.19
C GLN A 231 11.96 1.64 -15.78
N ASP A 232 13.24 1.31 -15.57
CA ASP A 232 13.93 1.50 -14.29
C ASP A 232 13.18 0.90 -13.10
N ILE A 233 12.51 -0.25 -13.34
CA ILE A 233 11.70 -0.91 -12.32
C ILE A 233 12.60 -1.47 -11.23
N LYS A 234 12.38 -0.98 -10.02
CA LYS A 234 13.03 -1.48 -8.82
C LYS A 234 11.99 -2.06 -7.88
N ILE A 235 12.08 -3.36 -7.65
CA ILE A 235 11.28 -4.05 -6.62
C ILE A 235 12.18 -4.32 -5.42
N THR A 236 11.79 -3.82 -4.25
CA THR A 236 12.50 -4.04 -2.98
C THR A 236 11.61 -4.89 -2.07
N PRO A 237 11.82 -6.21 -2.05
CA PRO A 237 11.01 -7.12 -1.25
C PRO A 237 11.48 -7.11 0.22
N PHE A 238 10.50 -7.11 1.13
CA PHE A 238 10.67 -7.31 2.57
C PHE A 238 10.05 -8.64 3.02
N LEU A 239 9.77 -8.75 4.32
CA LEU A 239 9.30 -10.00 4.93
C LEU A 239 7.92 -10.44 4.39
N ALA A 240 6.96 -9.51 4.36
CA ALA A 240 5.59 -9.77 3.93
C ALA A 240 5.04 -8.71 2.95
N TRP A 241 5.85 -7.75 2.57
CA TRP A 241 5.50 -6.64 1.67
C TRP A 241 6.66 -6.29 0.76
N MET A 242 6.39 -5.42 -0.20
CA MET A 242 7.38 -4.93 -1.15
C MET A 242 7.12 -3.46 -1.50
N PHE A 243 8.19 -2.76 -1.85
CA PHE A 243 8.13 -1.51 -2.58
C PHE A 243 8.42 -1.76 -4.06
N ILE A 244 7.65 -1.11 -4.90
CA ILE A 244 7.79 -1.14 -6.36
C ILE A 244 7.93 0.30 -6.80
N SER A 245 8.95 0.63 -7.54
CA SER A 245 9.15 1.97 -8.08
C SER A 245 9.69 1.90 -9.51
N GLY A 246 9.43 2.93 -10.28
CA GLY A 246 9.91 3.07 -11.64
C GLY A 246 9.67 4.46 -12.17
N LYS A 247 10.03 4.67 -13.44
CA LYS A 247 9.89 5.94 -14.15
C LYS A 247 9.29 5.73 -15.53
N LYS A 248 8.65 6.79 -16.05
CA LYS A 248 8.39 6.94 -17.47
C LYS A 248 9.60 7.62 -18.10
N ARG A 249 10.16 7.03 -19.14
CA ARG A 249 11.17 7.66 -20.00
C ARG A 249 10.55 8.11 -21.31
#